data_971aff374f29a8a1671e721f8c7d5de4
#
_entry.id   971aff374f29a8a1671e721f8c7d5de4
#
_cell.length_a   1.000
_cell.length_b   1.000
_cell.length_c   1.000
_cell.angle_alpha   90.00
_cell.angle_beta   90.00
_cell.angle_gamma   90.00
#
_symmetry.space_group_name_H-M   'P 1'
#
loop_
_entity.id
_entity.type
_entity.pdbx_description
1 polymer ?
#
loop_
_entity_poly.entity_id
_entity_poly.type
_entity_poly.pdbx_seq_one_letter_code
_entity_poly.pdbx_strand_id
1 'polypeptide(L)'
;MAENPLALLEGTWQGPGHGSYPTIVPFTYDETVTFTALPGKPVLAYTQRTTSAMGLPLHAESGYLRLSGEDRAEFVVAQPTGVTETHTGTARQDPSGAVVIDLHSTNVGLTPGAKEVSAVTRRLRIDGDELTYEVGMAAVGQTDTAHLTATLRRVTD
;
A
#
# COMPACT_ATOMS: atom_id res chain seq x y z
N MET A 1 26.77 -3.75 6.93
CA MET A 1 25.37 -4.18 6.97
C MET A 1 24.54 -3.25 6.10
N ALA A 2 23.75 -3.82 5.22
CA ALA A 2 22.78 -3.02 4.47
C ALA A 2 21.77 -2.43 5.45
N GLU A 3 21.48 -1.15 5.32
CA GLU A 3 20.41 -0.53 6.11
C GLU A 3 19.07 -1.15 5.74
N ASN A 4 18.17 -1.24 6.72
CA ASN A 4 16.80 -1.70 6.49
C ASN A 4 16.08 -0.66 5.61
N PRO A 5 15.77 -0.97 4.34
CA PRO A 5 15.11 -0.01 3.47
C PRO A 5 13.72 0.40 3.96
N LEU A 6 13.06 -0.42 4.79
CA LEU A 6 11.76 -0.08 5.35
C LEU A 6 11.82 1.03 6.39
N ALA A 7 12.99 1.31 6.97
CA ALA A 7 13.13 2.35 7.99
C ALA A 7 12.71 3.73 7.46
N LEU A 8 12.87 3.99 6.17
CA LEU A 8 12.50 5.26 5.55
C LEU A 8 10.99 5.48 5.44
N LEU A 9 10.19 4.41 5.58
CA LEU A 9 8.73 4.53 5.55
C LEU A 9 8.15 4.93 6.90
N GLU A 10 8.85 4.69 7.99
CA GLU A 10 8.29 4.93 9.32
C GLU A 10 7.78 6.37 9.46
N GLY A 11 6.57 6.51 9.99
CA GLY A 11 5.91 7.79 10.20
C GLY A 11 4.51 7.82 9.63
N THR A 12 3.95 9.02 9.57
CA THR A 12 2.62 9.28 9.02
C THR A 12 2.74 10.09 7.73
N TRP A 13 1.98 9.68 6.73
CA TRP A 13 1.98 10.24 5.39
C TRP A 13 0.57 10.65 4.99
N GLN A 14 0.41 11.85 4.41
CA GLN A 14 -0.90 12.36 4.00
C GLN A 14 -0.82 12.96 2.60
N GLY A 15 -1.89 12.85 1.85
CA GLY A 15 -1.99 13.49 0.55
C GLY A 15 -3.17 12.99 -0.27
N PRO A 16 -3.32 13.56 -1.48
CA PRO A 16 -4.39 13.18 -2.38
C PRO A 16 -4.07 11.92 -3.16
N GLY A 17 -5.13 11.18 -3.50
CA GLY A 17 -5.05 10.05 -4.38
C GLY A 17 -6.14 10.07 -5.43
N HIS A 18 -5.98 9.22 -6.42
CA HIS A 18 -6.89 9.08 -7.55
C HIS A 18 -7.18 7.60 -7.78
N GLY A 19 -8.45 7.28 -7.95
CA GLY A 19 -8.89 5.93 -8.25
C GLY A 19 -9.67 5.86 -9.54
N SER A 20 -9.49 4.75 -10.26
CA SER A 20 -10.27 4.43 -11.44
C SER A 20 -10.30 2.91 -11.63
N TYR A 21 -11.31 2.44 -12.33
CA TYR A 21 -11.40 1.03 -12.74
C TYR A 21 -12.43 0.94 -13.86
N PRO A 22 -12.35 -0.03 -14.78
CA PRO A 22 -13.29 -0.12 -15.90
C PRO A 22 -14.77 -0.18 -15.49
N THR A 23 -15.05 -0.67 -14.28
CA THR A 23 -16.43 -0.87 -13.78
C THR A 23 -16.94 0.26 -12.89
N ILE A 24 -16.13 1.31 -12.64
CA ILE A 24 -16.51 2.41 -11.75
C ILE A 24 -16.18 3.77 -12.37
N VAL A 25 -16.83 4.81 -11.88
CA VAL A 25 -16.53 6.19 -12.23
C VAL A 25 -15.22 6.61 -11.52
N PRO A 26 -14.29 7.27 -12.22
CA PRO A 26 -13.08 7.79 -11.58
C PRO A 26 -13.40 8.69 -10.39
N PHE A 27 -12.58 8.62 -9.35
CA PHE A 27 -12.77 9.38 -8.11
C PHE A 27 -11.44 9.84 -7.53
N THR A 28 -11.51 10.85 -6.66
CA THR A 28 -10.37 11.32 -5.88
C THR A 28 -10.64 11.07 -4.39
N TYR A 29 -9.56 11.01 -3.62
CA TYR A 29 -9.66 10.82 -2.18
C TYR A 29 -8.50 11.51 -1.47
N ASP A 30 -8.67 11.73 -0.17
CA ASP A 30 -7.58 12.13 0.73
C ASP A 30 -7.19 10.93 1.56
N GLU A 31 -5.89 10.74 1.76
CA GLU A 31 -5.36 9.55 2.40
C GLU A 31 -4.43 9.89 3.56
N THR A 32 -4.53 9.08 4.62
CA THR A 32 -3.55 9.04 5.70
C THR A 32 -3.04 7.61 5.84
N VAL A 33 -1.72 7.45 5.75
CA VAL A 33 -1.03 6.18 5.94
C VAL A 33 -0.07 6.33 7.11
N THR A 34 -0.06 5.35 8.01
CA THR A 34 0.89 5.30 9.13
C THR A 34 1.64 3.99 9.11
N PHE A 35 2.97 4.08 9.17
CA PHE A 35 3.86 2.94 9.36
C PHE A 35 4.56 3.09 10.70
N THR A 36 4.44 2.09 11.57
CA THR A 36 5.03 2.09 12.91
C THR A 36 5.97 0.90 13.06
N ALA A 37 7.24 1.17 13.36
CA ALA A 37 8.23 0.11 13.54
C ALA A 37 7.93 -0.73 14.78
N LEU A 38 8.06 -2.05 14.64
CA LEU A 38 8.06 -2.97 15.79
C LEU A 38 9.49 -3.03 16.35
N PRO A 39 9.70 -2.70 17.63
CA PRO A 39 11.05 -2.63 18.19
C PRO A 39 11.86 -3.91 17.99
N GLY A 40 13.08 -3.76 17.47
CA GLY A 40 14.02 -4.86 17.28
C GLY A 40 13.71 -5.81 16.13
N LYS A 41 12.76 -5.47 15.25
CA LYS A 41 12.35 -6.32 14.13
C LYS A 41 12.24 -5.53 12.83
N PRO A 42 12.55 -6.15 11.68
CA PRO A 42 12.38 -5.48 10.38
C PRO A 42 10.93 -5.57 9.91
N VAL A 43 10.01 -5.05 10.73
CA VAL A 43 8.56 -5.11 10.50
C VAL A 43 7.96 -3.75 10.83
N LEU A 44 7.07 -3.28 9.95
CA LEU A 44 6.26 -2.09 10.17
C LEU A 44 4.79 -2.50 10.31
N ALA A 45 4.13 -2.03 11.35
CA ALA A 45 2.68 -2.05 11.41
C ALA A 45 2.16 -0.97 10.43
N TYR A 46 1.10 -1.28 9.71
CA TYR A 46 0.55 -0.45 8.65
C TYR A 46 -0.93 -0.19 8.89
N THR A 47 -1.32 1.08 8.80
CA THR A 47 -2.73 1.48 8.76
C THR A 47 -2.92 2.50 7.65
N GLN A 48 -4.08 2.45 7.00
CA GLN A 48 -4.42 3.36 5.91
C GLN A 48 -5.90 3.72 6.03
N ARG A 49 -6.22 4.99 5.82
CA ARG A 49 -7.60 5.48 5.73
C ARG A 49 -7.71 6.49 4.62
N THR A 50 -8.83 6.42 3.90
CA THR A 50 -9.15 7.41 2.88
C THR A 50 -10.50 8.05 3.18
N THR A 51 -10.63 9.30 2.76
CA THR A 51 -11.87 10.07 2.89
C THR A 51 -12.18 10.77 1.57
N SER A 52 -13.47 11.07 1.36
CA SER A 52 -13.90 11.90 0.26
C SER A 52 -13.55 13.38 0.51
N ALA A 53 -13.74 14.22 -0.51
CA ALA A 53 -13.57 15.67 -0.38
C ALA A 53 -14.47 16.28 0.71
N MET A 54 -15.56 15.61 1.06
CA MET A 54 -16.48 16.02 2.14
C MET A 54 -16.12 15.41 3.50
N GLY A 55 -14.99 14.70 3.59
CA GLY A 55 -14.55 14.07 4.84
C GLY A 55 -15.24 12.74 5.19
N LEU A 56 -16.01 12.17 4.28
CA LEU A 56 -16.69 10.89 4.52
C LEU A 56 -15.72 9.72 4.35
N PRO A 57 -15.75 8.71 5.24
CA PRO A 57 -14.91 7.54 5.10
C PRO A 57 -15.17 6.80 3.78
N LEU A 58 -14.11 6.41 3.08
CA LEU A 58 -14.19 5.63 1.83
C LEU A 58 -13.62 4.24 2.00
N HIS A 59 -12.36 4.14 2.44
CA HIS A 59 -11.65 2.86 2.54
C HIS A 59 -10.73 2.86 3.75
N ALA A 60 -10.38 1.68 4.22
CA ALA A 60 -9.39 1.47 5.26
C ALA A 60 -8.67 0.14 5.04
N GLU A 61 -7.43 0.08 5.50
CA GLU A 61 -6.64 -1.14 5.51
C GLU A 61 -5.80 -1.19 6.76
N SER A 62 -5.45 -2.38 7.20
CA SER A 62 -4.46 -2.57 8.26
C SER A 62 -3.68 -3.86 8.05
N GLY A 63 -2.43 -3.88 8.49
CA GLY A 63 -1.59 -5.04 8.32
C GLY A 63 -0.15 -4.79 8.69
N TYR A 64 0.76 -5.55 8.06
CA TYR A 64 2.18 -5.53 8.37
C TYR A 64 3.01 -5.63 7.09
N LEU A 65 4.03 -4.79 6.99
CA LEU A 65 5.05 -4.85 5.95
C LEU A 65 6.36 -5.30 6.61
N ARG A 66 6.99 -6.33 6.07
CA ARG A 66 8.17 -6.92 6.69
C ARG A 66 9.24 -7.30 5.66
N LEU A 67 10.49 -7.37 6.10
CA LEU A 67 11.57 -7.98 5.34
C LEU A 67 11.73 -9.43 5.78
N SER A 68 11.77 -10.36 4.81
CA SER A 68 12.03 -11.78 5.05
C SER A 68 13.42 -12.20 4.56
N GLY A 69 14.22 -11.24 4.12
CA GLY A 69 15.58 -11.39 3.63
C GLY A 69 16.16 -10.00 3.37
N GLU A 70 17.31 -9.93 2.73
CA GLU A 70 18.03 -8.66 2.56
C GLU A 70 17.22 -7.63 1.76
N ASP A 71 16.58 -8.06 0.68
CA ASP A 71 15.76 -7.20 -0.18
C ASP A 71 14.36 -7.77 -0.45
N ARG A 72 13.98 -8.82 0.24
CA ARG A 72 12.68 -9.47 0.06
C ARG A 72 11.66 -8.88 0.99
N ALA A 73 10.60 -8.33 0.42
CA ALA A 73 9.48 -7.75 1.17
C ALA A 73 8.27 -8.68 1.14
N GLU A 74 7.53 -8.70 2.24
CA GLU A 74 6.25 -9.38 2.37
C GLU A 74 5.24 -8.42 3.00
N PHE A 75 4.01 -8.45 2.52
CA PHE A 75 2.95 -7.54 2.98
C PHE A 75 1.68 -8.33 3.24
N VAL A 76 1.09 -8.13 4.40
CA VAL A 76 -0.16 -8.76 4.82
C VAL A 76 -1.16 -7.67 5.12
N VAL A 77 -2.34 -7.71 4.49
CA VAL A 77 -3.34 -6.64 4.58
C VAL A 77 -4.72 -7.22 4.81
N ALA A 78 -5.49 -6.57 5.67
CA ALA A 78 -6.91 -6.85 5.88
C ALA A 78 -7.72 -5.57 5.60
N GLN A 79 -8.89 -5.73 5.00
CA GLN A 79 -9.78 -4.64 4.58
C GLN A 79 -11.21 -4.83 5.14
N PRO A 80 -11.89 -3.73 5.51
CA PRO A 80 -13.26 -3.82 6.00
C PRO A 80 -14.26 -4.39 4.99
N THR A 81 -13.90 -4.39 3.70
CA THR A 81 -14.70 -4.96 2.62
C THR A 81 -14.74 -6.50 2.62
N GLY A 82 -14.02 -7.12 3.55
CA GLY A 82 -13.95 -8.59 3.64
C GLY A 82 -12.84 -9.22 2.81
N VAL A 83 -11.89 -8.42 2.36
CA VAL A 83 -10.76 -8.87 1.53
C VAL A 83 -9.49 -8.92 2.39
N THR A 84 -8.70 -9.98 2.23
CA THR A 84 -7.34 -10.05 2.75
C THR A 84 -6.37 -10.28 1.59
N GLU A 85 -5.14 -9.75 1.74
CA GLU A 85 -4.10 -9.91 0.73
C GLU A 85 -2.81 -10.33 1.41
N THR A 86 -2.11 -11.29 0.81
CA THR A 86 -0.70 -11.55 1.14
C THR A 86 0.13 -11.31 -0.10
N HIS A 87 1.22 -10.58 0.06
CA HIS A 87 2.11 -10.16 -1.01
C HIS A 87 3.53 -10.61 -0.76
N THR A 88 4.26 -10.84 -1.82
CA THR A 88 5.72 -10.96 -1.81
C THR A 88 6.29 -10.02 -2.87
N GLY A 89 7.56 -9.67 -2.70
CA GLY A 89 8.24 -8.82 -3.67
C GLY A 89 9.59 -8.35 -3.17
N THR A 90 9.98 -7.15 -3.56
CA THR A 90 11.29 -6.59 -3.26
C THR A 90 11.18 -5.20 -2.65
N ALA A 91 12.14 -4.88 -1.78
CA ALA A 91 12.34 -3.54 -1.24
C ALA A 91 13.81 -3.19 -1.47
N ARG A 92 14.07 -2.19 -2.30
CA ARG A 92 15.43 -1.82 -2.72
C ARG A 92 15.62 -0.33 -2.69
N GLN A 93 16.81 0.10 -2.32
CA GLN A 93 17.23 1.48 -2.47
C GLN A 93 17.87 1.62 -3.86
N ASP A 94 17.39 2.58 -4.64
CA ASP A 94 17.96 2.85 -5.96
C ASP A 94 19.18 3.79 -5.86
N PRO A 95 19.95 4.01 -6.97
CA PRO A 95 21.13 4.87 -6.92
C PRO A 95 20.88 6.31 -6.48
N SER A 96 19.65 6.82 -6.59
CA SER A 96 19.28 8.16 -6.13
C SER A 96 19.05 8.24 -4.62
N GLY A 97 18.98 7.10 -3.94
CA GLY A 97 18.66 7.01 -2.52
C GLY A 97 17.17 6.77 -2.23
N ALA A 98 16.32 6.78 -3.24
CA ALA A 98 14.91 6.44 -3.07
C ALA A 98 14.73 4.95 -2.82
N VAL A 99 13.73 4.60 -2.04
CA VAL A 99 13.36 3.20 -1.80
C VAL A 99 12.19 2.83 -2.71
N VAL A 100 12.31 1.72 -3.43
CA VAL A 100 11.25 1.18 -4.28
C VAL A 100 10.82 -0.17 -3.74
N ILE A 101 9.52 -0.31 -3.51
CA ILE A 101 8.93 -1.55 -3.03
C ILE A 101 7.95 -2.03 -4.09
N ASP A 102 8.23 -3.20 -4.67
CA ASP A 102 7.37 -3.85 -5.65
C ASP A 102 6.78 -5.10 -5.03
N LEU A 103 5.46 -5.18 -5.02
CA LEU A 103 4.71 -6.26 -4.39
C LEU A 103 3.67 -6.83 -5.36
N HIS A 104 3.48 -8.13 -5.30
CA HIS A 104 2.38 -8.81 -6.00
C HIS A 104 1.73 -9.81 -5.05
N SER A 105 0.41 -9.94 -5.15
CA SER A 105 -0.32 -10.85 -4.28
C SER A 105 0.02 -12.31 -4.59
N THR A 106 0.23 -13.10 -3.54
CA THR A 106 0.36 -14.56 -3.62
C THR A 106 -0.96 -15.23 -3.24
N ASN A 107 -1.80 -14.51 -2.52
CA ASN A 107 -3.14 -14.96 -2.16
C ASN A 107 -4.05 -13.76 -1.88
N VAL A 108 -5.29 -13.86 -2.34
CA VAL A 108 -6.36 -12.92 -2.00
C VAL A 108 -7.47 -13.74 -1.36
N GLY A 109 -7.76 -13.45 -0.08
CA GLY A 109 -8.84 -14.10 0.65
C GLY A 109 -10.10 -13.26 0.58
N LEU A 110 -11.25 -13.91 0.41
CA LEU A 110 -12.55 -13.27 0.29
C LEU A 110 -13.52 -13.86 1.30
N THR A 111 -14.18 -12.99 2.08
CA THR A 111 -15.37 -13.43 2.82
C THR A 111 -16.52 -13.64 1.85
N PRO A 112 -17.58 -14.39 2.23
CA PRO A 112 -18.70 -14.66 1.31
C PRO A 112 -19.38 -13.41 0.76
N GLY A 113 -19.36 -12.30 1.49
CA GLY A 113 -19.95 -11.04 1.04
C GLY A 113 -19.03 -10.12 0.29
N ALA A 114 -17.75 -10.48 0.12
CA ALA A 114 -16.78 -9.63 -0.55
C ALA A 114 -16.94 -9.70 -2.07
N LYS A 115 -16.61 -8.57 -2.74
CA LYS A 115 -16.52 -8.56 -4.20
C LYS A 115 -15.30 -9.35 -4.65
N GLU A 116 -15.40 -9.95 -5.85
CA GLU A 116 -14.29 -10.71 -6.41
C GLU A 116 -13.08 -9.83 -6.67
N VAL A 117 -11.96 -10.20 -6.08
CA VAL A 117 -10.63 -9.68 -6.39
C VAL A 117 -9.71 -10.89 -6.50
N SER A 118 -9.07 -11.08 -7.63
CA SER A 118 -8.24 -12.27 -7.87
C SER A 118 -6.74 -11.99 -7.71
N ALA A 119 -6.32 -10.76 -7.95
CA ALA A 119 -4.91 -10.37 -7.82
C ALA A 119 -4.79 -8.87 -7.58
N VAL A 120 -3.73 -8.48 -6.85
CA VAL A 120 -3.40 -7.08 -6.57
C VAL A 120 -1.89 -6.91 -6.75
N THR A 121 -1.48 -5.81 -7.36
CA THR A 121 -0.08 -5.38 -7.41
C THR A 121 0.04 -4.03 -6.72
N ARG A 122 1.15 -3.82 -6.02
CA ARG A 122 1.42 -2.54 -5.33
C ARG A 122 2.86 -2.14 -5.57
N ARG A 123 3.06 -0.91 -5.96
CA ARG A 123 4.39 -0.34 -6.09
C ARG A 123 4.47 0.94 -5.30
N LEU A 124 5.41 1.02 -4.36
CA LEU A 124 5.65 2.20 -3.54
C LEU A 124 7.04 2.75 -3.83
N ARG A 125 7.14 4.07 -3.89
CA ARG A 125 8.42 4.78 -4.00
C ARG A 125 8.50 5.84 -2.92
N ILE A 126 9.56 5.78 -2.14
CA ILE A 126 9.83 6.72 -1.06
C ILE A 126 11.09 7.50 -1.41
N ASP A 127 10.93 8.80 -1.61
CA ASP A 127 12.01 9.71 -1.94
C ASP A 127 11.96 10.87 -0.93
N GLY A 128 12.81 10.81 0.11
CA GLY A 128 12.79 11.79 1.19
C GLY A 128 11.44 11.80 1.92
N ASP A 129 10.76 12.93 1.87
CA ASP A 129 9.46 13.14 2.51
C ASP A 129 8.27 12.93 1.57
N GLU A 130 8.49 12.34 0.40
CA GLU A 130 7.46 12.02 -0.56
C GLU A 130 7.31 10.51 -0.74
N LEU A 131 6.08 10.03 -0.64
CA LEU A 131 5.71 8.65 -0.90
C LEU A 131 4.69 8.63 -2.03
N THR A 132 5.03 7.95 -3.12
CA THR A 132 4.10 7.71 -4.21
C THR A 132 3.79 6.24 -4.30
N TYR A 133 2.56 5.89 -4.69
CA TYR A 133 2.24 4.50 -4.93
C TYR A 133 1.31 4.33 -6.13
N GLU A 134 1.35 3.12 -6.67
CA GLU A 134 0.42 2.64 -7.69
C GLU A 134 -0.13 1.28 -7.22
N VAL A 135 -1.43 1.09 -7.36
CA VAL A 135 -2.10 -0.19 -7.09
C VAL A 135 -2.79 -0.63 -8.38
N GLY A 136 -2.47 -1.84 -8.82
CA GLY A 136 -3.18 -2.52 -9.89
C GLY A 136 -4.04 -3.62 -9.31
N MET A 137 -5.12 -3.96 -9.99
CA MET A 137 -6.07 -4.94 -9.49
C MET A 137 -6.67 -5.75 -10.64
N ALA A 138 -6.81 -7.05 -10.43
CA ALA A 138 -7.63 -7.92 -11.26
C ALA A 138 -8.89 -8.28 -10.46
N ALA A 139 -10.04 -7.76 -10.86
CA ALA A 139 -11.28 -7.90 -10.11
C ALA A 139 -12.48 -7.86 -11.06
N VAL A 140 -13.59 -8.44 -10.63
CA VAL A 140 -14.89 -8.44 -11.33
C VAL A 140 -14.76 -8.72 -12.84
N GLY A 141 -13.98 -9.76 -13.17
CA GLY A 141 -13.79 -10.21 -14.55
C GLY A 141 -12.77 -9.43 -15.36
N GLN A 142 -12.09 -8.43 -14.77
CA GLN A 142 -11.04 -7.67 -15.43
C GLN A 142 -9.67 -8.31 -15.19
N THR A 143 -8.76 -8.20 -16.17
CA THR A 143 -7.35 -8.52 -15.97
C THR A 143 -6.69 -7.41 -15.13
N ASP A 144 -5.43 -7.61 -14.72
CA ASP A 144 -4.72 -6.60 -13.91
C ASP A 144 -4.74 -5.25 -14.61
N THR A 145 -5.36 -4.27 -13.96
CA THR A 145 -5.60 -2.92 -14.48
C THR A 145 -5.24 -1.91 -13.41
N ALA A 146 -4.65 -0.79 -13.78
CA ALA A 146 -4.34 0.30 -12.88
C ALA A 146 -5.62 0.74 -12.14
N HIS A 147 -5.54 0.84 -10.82
CA HIS A 147 -6.70 1.14 -9.96
C HIS A 147 -6.51 2.40 -9.13
N LEU A 148 -5.39 2.51 -8.39
CA LEU A 148 -5.14 3.63 -7.49
C LEU A 148 -3.75 4.22 -7.73
N THR A 149 -3.65 5.54 -7.60
CA THR A 149 -2.38 6.26 -7.52
C THR A 149 -2.49 7.34 -6.46
N ALA A 150 -1.40 7.62 -5.76
CA ALA A 150 -1.37 8.71 -4.79
C ALA A 150 0.03 9.27 -4.63
N THR A 151 0.10 10.53 -4.23
CA THR A 151 1.33 11.21 -3.81
C THR A 151 1.10 11.76 -2.42
N LEU A 152 1.85 11.23 -1.47
CA LEU A 152 1.71 11.57 -0.05
C LEU A 152 2.97 12.27 0.43
N ARG A 153 2.79 13.13 1.43
CA ARG A 153 3.89 13.83 2.09
C ARG A 153 3.98 13.39 3.54
N ARG A 154 5.21 13.31 4.06
CA ARG A 154 5.43 13.00 5.48
C ARG A 154 4.84 14.13 6.33
N VAL A 155 4.05 13.75 7.32
CA VAL A 155 3.53 14.69 8.30
C VAL A 155 4.63 14.94 9.33
N THR A 156 4.94 16.22 9.55
CA THR A 156 5.89 16.65 10.59
C THR A 156 5.13 17.37 11.69
N ASP A 157 5.52 17.08 12.92
CA ASP A 157 4.96 17.76 14.10
C ASP A 157 5.50 19.19 14.23
#